data_91d5a40a9bd5163759c3a1f99f038bc8
#
_entry.id   91d5a40a9bd5163759c3a1f99f038bc8
#
_cell.length_a   1.000
_cell.length_b   1.000
_cell.length_c   1.000
_cell.angle_alpha   90.00
_cell.angle_beta   90.00
_cell.angle_gamma   90.00
#
_symmetry.space_group_name_H-M   'P 1'
#
loop_
_entity.id
_entity.type
_entity.pdbx_description
1 polymer ?
#
loop_
_entity_poly.entity_id
_entity_poly.type
_entity_poly.pdbx_seq_one_letter_code
_entity_poly.pdbx_strand_id
1 'polypeptide(L)'
;MSESNIIFGKRTVFEALENDVQIDKVYIDRDNQFMENIKRKVHEKSIQISFVPIEKLNRLTKGNHQGIVATISPIKTLDLNSLEKSIIDNNFNFLILDSVTDTKNFGAIVRTAECLGMNGIIISKSGSSPINGETIKSSSGAIFNIPIFKVDHIKDAIFLLKANEIKIVSADEKGENSIYDHKFDRKTSIVMGSEGKGI
;
A
#
# COMPACT_ATOMS: atom_id res chain seq x y z
N MET A 1 13.26 -18.62 -6.80
CA MET A 1 11.92 -18.37 -7.38
C MET A 1 11.39 -17.14 -6.69
N SER A 2 11.19 -16.03 -7.42
CA SER A 2 10.59 -14.82 -6.83
C SER A 2 9.19 -15.17 -6.34
N GLU A 3 8.87 -14.88 -5.09
CA GLU A 3 7.51 -15.01 -4.57
C GLU A 3 6.63 -14.07 -5.40
N SER A 4 5.84 -14.63 -6.33
CA SER A 4 4.85 -13.85 -7.04
C SER A 4 3.73 -13.50 -6.08
N ASN A 5 3.45 -12.22 -5.90
CA ASN A 5 2.32 -11.79 -5.11
C ASN A 5 1.01 -12.09 -5.87
N ILE A 6 0.07 -12.70 -5.18
CA ILE A 6 -1.27 -12.95 -5.70
C ILE A 6 -2.17 -11.80 -5.28
N ILE A 7 -2.76 -11.12 -6.24
CA ILE A 7 -3.79 -10.10 -6.00
C ILE A 7 -5.15 -10.61 -6.49
N PHE A 8 -6.22 -10.14 -5.87
CA PHE A 8 -7.55 -10.65 -6.15
C PHE A 8 -8.65 -9.61 -5.91
N GLY A 9 -9.77 -9.81 -6.60
CA GLY A 9 -10.91 -8.91 -6.58
C GLY A 9 -10.90 -7.87 -7.70
N LYS A 10 -12.08 -7.55 -8.22
CA LYS A 10 -12.28 -6.74 -9.44
C LYS A 10 -11.58 -5.38 -9.35
N ARG A 11 -11.79 -4.63 -8.27
CA ARG A 11 -11.20 -3.30 -8.11
C ARG A 11 -9.68 -3.36 -8.01
N THR A 12 -9.14 -4.29 -7.20
CA THR A 12 -7.70 -4.45 -7.01
C THR A 12 -6.96 -4.77 -8.31
N VAL A 13 -7.50 -5.72 -9.10
CA VAL A 13 -6.90 -6.09 -10.39
C VAL A 13 -7.05 -4.97 -11.41
N PHE A 14 -8.18 -4.26 -11.39
CA PHE A 14 -8.37 -3.10 -12.26
C PHE A 14 -7.37 -1.99 -11.96
N GLU A 15 -7.16 -1.64 -10.68
CA GLU A 15 -6.16 -0.65 -10.27
C GLU A 15 -4.74 -1.07 -10.66
N ALA A 16 -4.39 -2.37 -10.51
CA ALA A 16 -3.09 -2.86 -10.97
C ALA A 16 -2.91 -2.73 -12.49
N LEU A 17 -4.00 -2.85 -13.26
CA LEU A 17 -3.98 -2.64 -14.72
C LEU A 17 -3.90 -1.16 -15.10
N GLU A 18 -4.46 -0.24 -14.31
CA GLU A 18 -4.35 1.21 -14.55
C GLU A 18 -2.96 1.75 -14.21
N ASN A 19 -2.36 1.22 -13.16
CA ASN A 19 -1.00 1.56 -12.76
C ASN A 19 -0.02 0.59 -13.47
N ASP A 20 1.17 1.02 -13.75
CA ASP A 20 2.18 0.21 -14.46
C ASP A 20 2.77 -0.92 -13.59
N VAL A 21 1.87 -1.66 -12.93
CA VAL A 21 2.23 -2.85 -12.16
C VAL A 21 2.54 -3.98 -13.13
N GLN A 22 3.67 -4.62 -12.94
CA GLN A 22 4.04 -5.77 -13.74
C GLN A 22 3.15 -6.96 -13.35
N ILE A 23 2.19 -7.26 -14.23
CA ILE A 23 1.26 -8.39 -14.10
C ILE A 23 1.76 -9.52 -14.99
N ASP A 24 2.03 -10.68 -14.38
CA ASP A 24 2.52 -11.85 -15.12
C ASP A 24 1.34 -12.58 -15.78
N LYS A 25 0.22 -12.72 -15.05
CA LYS A 25 -0.93 -13.48 -15.54
C LYS A 25 -2.21 -13.09 -14.81
N VAL A 26 -3.32 -13.08 -15.57
CA VAL A 26 -4.67 -12.88 -15.03
C VAL A 26 -5.48 -14.16 -15.20
N TYR A 27 -6.16 -14.57 -14.12
CA TYR A 27 -7.08 -15.71 -14.10
C TYR A 27 -8.50 -15.17 -13.89
N ILE A 28 -9.41 -15.54 -14.78
CA ILE A 28 -10.82 -15.14 -14.73
C ILE A 28 -11.69 -16.39 -14.67
N ASP A 29 -12.69 -16.35 -13.81
CA ASP A 29 -13.74 -17.36 -13.80
C ASP A 29 -14.45 -17.40 -15.15
N ARG A 30 -14.50 -18.60 -15.80
CA ARG A 30 -15.04 -18.78 -17.14
C ARG A 30 -16.53 -18.41 -17.23
N ASP A 31 -17.27 -18.57 -16.14
CA ASP A 31 -18.71 -18.31 -16.08
C ASP A 31 -19.03 -16.84 -15.77
N ASN A 32 -17.99 -16.00 -15.54
CA ASN A 32 -18.17 -14.59 -15.21
C ASN A 32 -18.22 -13.71 -16.47
N GLN A 33 -19.43 -13.31 -16.86
CA GLN A 33 -19.71 -12.52 -18.07
C GLN A 33 -19.44 -11.00 -17.89
N PHE A 34 -19.25 -10.50 -16.67
CA PHE A 34 -19.25 -9.06 -16.36
C PHE A 34 -17.86 -8.42 -16.27
N MET A 35 -16.87 -8.90 -17.03
CA MET A 35 -15.48 -8.39 -16.93
C MET A 35 -14.92 -7.79 -18.23
N GLU A 36 -15.79 -7.26 -19.08
CA GLU A 36 -15.38 -6.74 -20.40
C GLU A 36 -14.30 -5.66 -20.31
N ASN A 37 -14.45 -4.72 -19.38
CA ASN A 37 -13.44 -3.66 -19.19
C ASN A 37 -12.07 -4.21 -18.79
N ILE A 38 -12.05 -5.22 -17.91
CA ILE A 38 -10.80 -5.87 -17.48
C ILE A 38 -10.21 -6.68 -18.64
N LYS A 39 -11.01 -7.45 -19.36
CA LYS A 39 -10.56 -8.24 -20.52
C LYS A 39 -9.94 -7.33 -21.58
N ARG A 40 -10.58 -6.20 -21.89
CA ARG A 40 -10.05 -5.21 -22.84
C ARG A 40 -8.68 -4.69 -22.41
N LYS A 41 -8.53 -4.25 -21.15
CA LYS A 41 -7.24 -3.74 -20.63
C LYS A 41 -6.14 -4.80 -20.60
N VAL A 42 -6.47 -6.04 -20.23
CA VAL A 42 -5.53 -7.17 -20.26
C VAL A 42 -5.04 -7.41 -21.68
N HIS A 43 -5.93 -7.33 -22.66
CA HIS A 43 -5.58 -7.46 -24.08
C HIS A 43 -4.74 -6.29 -24.57
N GLU A 44 -5.12 -5.04 -24.28
CA GLU A 44 -4.36 -3.83 -24.64
C GLU A 44 -2.93 -3.86 -24.12
N LYS A 45 -2.71 -4.38 -22.91
CA LYS A 45 -1.37 -4.55 -22.29
C LYS A 45 -0.67 -5.86 -22.68
N SER A 46 -1.25 -6.68 -23.55
CA SER A 46 -0.70 -7.99 -23.96
C SER A 46 -0.38 -8.93 -22.78
N ILE A 47 -1.17 -8.85 -21.70
CA ILE A 47 -1.01 -9.68 -20.51
C ILE A 47 -1.66 -11.04 -20.75
N GLN A 48 -1.02 -12.12 -20.29
CA GLN A 48 -1.54 -13.47 -20.41
C GLN A 48 -2.84 -13.64 -19.59
N ILE A 49 -3.92 -14.08 -20.24
CA ILE A 49 -5.20 -14.37 -19.58
C ILE A 49 -5.48 -15.88 -19.60
N SER A 50 -6.10 -16.39 -18.55
CA SER A 50 -6.62 -17.77 -18.48
C SER A 50 -8.03 -17.76 -17.92
N PHE A 51 -8.96 -18.34 -18.68
CA PHE A 51 -10.32 -18.62 -18.20
C PHE A 51 -10.31 -19.98 -17.50
N VAL A 52 -10.69 -20.00 -16.25
CA VAL A 52 -10.56 -21.17 -15.37
C VAL A 52 -11.84 -21.41 -14.58
N PRO A 53 -12.09 -22.66 -14.12
CA PRO A 53 -13.16 -22.93 -13.16
C PRO A 53 -12.92 -22.18 -11.83
N ILE A 54 -14.00 -21.85 -11.13
CA ILE A 54 -13.95 -21.09 -9.86
C ILE A 54 -13.12 -21.81 -8.79
N GLU A 55 -13.10 -23.15 -8.80
CA GLU A 55 -12.31 -23.97 -7.89
C GLU A 55 -10.80 -23.70 -8.02
N LYS A 56 -10.33 -23.35 -9.22
CA LYS A 56 -8.94 -22.98 -9.41
C LYS A 56 -8.63 -21.63 -8.76
N LEU A 57 -9.53 -20.66 -8.84
CA LEU A 57 -9.39 -19.37 -8.15
C LEU A 57 -9.38 -19.55 -6.61
N ASN A 58 -10.27 -20.41 -6.09
CA ASN A 58 -10.33 -20.78 -4.68
C ASN A 58 -9.06 -21.48 -4.15
N ARG A 59 -8.28 -22.12 -5.04
CA ARG A 59 -6.95 -22.69 -4.70
C ARG A 59 -5.86 -21.65 -4.69
N LEU A 60 -5.95 -20.63 -5.56
CA LEU A 60 -4.96 -19.56 -5.64
C LEU A 60 -5.06 -18.60 -4.46
N THR A 61 -6.26 -18.34 -3.97
CA THR A 61 -6.48 -17.47 -2.80
C THR A 61 -7.70 -17.91 -2.00
N LYS A 62 -7.63 -17.69 -0.67
CA LYS A 62 -8.79 -17.88 0.22
C LYS A 62 -9.59 -16.60 0.41
N GLY A 63 -9.09 -15.47 -0.09
CA GLY A 63 -9.78 -14.19 -0.01
C GLY A 63 -10.93 -14.09 -1.00
N ASN A 64 -11.81 -13.09 -0.82
CA ASN A 64 -12.93 -12.83 -1.71
C ASN A 64 -12.44 -12.31 -3.06
N HIS A 65 -12.20 -13.21 -4.02
CA HIS A 65 -11.63 -12.91 -5.33
C HIS A 65 -12.66 -12.37 -6.36
N GLN A 66 -13.95 -12.47 -6.10
CA GLN A 66 -14.98 -11.93 -7.00
C GLN A 66 -14.88 -12.43 -8.45
N GLY A 67 -14.36 -13.65 -8.67
CA GLY A 67 -14.18 -14.26 -9.98
C GLY A 67 -12.91 -13.83 -10.73
N ILE A 68 -11.95 -13.14 -10.08
CA ILE A 68 -10.69 -12.73 -10.70
C ILE A 68 -9.52 -12.77 -9.72
N VAL A 69 -8.39 -13.28 -10.22
CA VAL A 69 -7.10 -13.33 -9.53
C VAL A 69 -6.01 -12.96 -10.53
N ALA A 70 -4.97 -12.27 -10.10
CA ALA A 70 -3.78 -12.03 -10.91
C ALA A 70 -2.50 -12.32 -10.12
N THR A 71 -1.45 -12.69 -10.83
CA THR A 71 -0.07 -12.77 -10.31
C THR A 71 0.69 -11.54 -10.74
N ILE A 72 1.37 -10.90 -9.80
CA ILE A 72 2.17 -9.70 -10.03
C ILE A 72 3.58 -9.88 -9.49
N SER A 73 4.52 -9.12 -10.03
CA SER A 73 5.82 -8.93 -9.38
C SER A 73 5.66 -8.27 -8.00
N PRO A 74 6.56 -8.54 -7.03
CA PRO A 74 6.49 -7.91 -5.71
C PRO A 74 6.48 -6.38 -5.81
N ILE A 75 5.65 -5.75 -4.95
CA ILE A 75 5.62 -4.29 -4.86
C ILE A 75 6.99 -3.80 -4.37
N LYS A 76 7.59 -2.90 -5.14
CA LYS A 76 8.85 -2.27 -4.77
C LYS A 76 8.64 -1.35 -3.58
N THR A 77 9.42 -1.56 -2.53
CA THR A 77 9.56 -0.61 -1.43
C THR A 77 10.84 0.20 -1.62
N LEU A 78 10.81 1.42 -1.17
CA LEU A 78 11.93 2.36 -1.23
C LEU A 78 12.70 2.34 0.10
N ASP A 79 13.95 2.75 0.09
CA ASP A 79 14.82 2.81 1.24
C ASP A 79 14.95 4.23 1.83
N LEU A 80 15.79 4.38 2.87
CA LEU A 80 16.04 5.66 3.51
C LEU A 80 16.70 6.68 2.56
N ASN A 81 17.58 6.25 1.65
CA ASN A 81 18.21 7.14 0.67
C ASN A 81 17.16 7.68 -0.33
N SER A 82 16.20 6.85 -0.67
CA SER A 82 15.07 7.26 -1.52
C SER A 82 14.15 8.24 -0.80
N LEU A 83 13.98 8.10 0.52
CA LEU A 83 13.26 9.07 1.35
C LEU A 83 13.96 10.43 1.35
N GLU A 84 15.28 10.46 1.51
CA GLU A 84 16.08 11.68 1.45
C GLU A 84 15.92 12.40 0.09
N LYS A 85 15.99 11.67 -1.01
CA LYS A 85 15.73 12.22 -2.34
C LYS A 85 14.32 12.79 -2.47
N SER A 86 13.32 12.08 -1.95
CA SER A 86 11.93 12.56 -1.95
C SER A 86 11.77 13.89 -1.19
N ILE A 87 12.48 14.06 -0.06
CA ILE A 87 12.48 15.32 0.70
C ILE A 87 13.12 16.45 -0.11
N ILE A 88 14.23 16.19 -0.79
CA ILE A 88 14.90 17.15 -1.67
C ILE A 88 13.95 17.61 -2.80
N ASP A 89 13.10 16.72 -3.30
CA ASP A 89 12.07 17.00 -4.30
C ASP A 89 10.82 17.70 -3.72
N ASN A 90 10.94 18.30 -2.52
CA ASN A 90 9.89 19.04 -1.81
C ASN A 90 8.67 18.22 -1.36
N ASN A 91 8.86 16.95 -1.06
CA ASN A 91 7.85 16.09 -0.43
C ASN A 91 8.07 16.09 1.09
N PHE A 92 7.06 16.49 1.87
CA PHE A 92 7.20 16.69 3.31
C PHE A 92 6.14 15.98 4.15
N ASN A 93 5.02 15.59 3.56
CA ASN A 93 3.88 15.03 4.26
C ASN A 93 3.94 13.50 4.23
N PHE A 94 4.67 12.91 5.16
CA PHE A 94 4.78 11.45 5.29
C PHE A 94 3.94 10.94 6.46
N LEU A 95 3.41 9.74 6.31
CA LEU A 95 2.79 8.99 7.38
C LEU A 95 3.76 7.92 7.88
N ILE A 96 4.17 8.01 9.12
CA ILE A 96 5.08 7.08 9.76
C ILE A 96 4.26 6.10 10.59
N LEU A 97 4.37 4.81 10.30
CA LEU A 97 3.64 3.77 10.99
C LEU A 97 4.58 2.93 11.86
N ASP A 98 4.46 3.08 13.16
CA ASP A 98 5.22 2.31 14.13
C ASP A 98 4.43 1.09 14.60
N SER A 99 4.96 -0.10 14.27
CA SER A 99 4.42 -1.39 14.74
C SER A 99 2.97 -1.68 14.33
N VAL A 100 2.50 -1.14 13.20
CA VAL A 100 1.22 -1.52 12.60
C VAL A 100 1.40 -2.84 11.85
N THR A 101 0.91 -3.95 12.41
CA THR A 101 1.16 -5.31 11.91
C THR A 101 -0.03 -5.93 11.20
N ASP A 102 -1.25 -5.48 11.46
CA ASP A 102 -2.45 -6.00 10.81
C ASP A 102 -2.55 -5.55 9.35
N THR A 103 -2.77 -6.50 8.44
CA THR A 103 -2.81 -6.25 6.99
C THR A 103 -4.01 -5.43 6.55
N LYS A 104 -5.15 -5.56 7.23
CA LYS A 104 -6.37 -4.82 6.90
C LYS A 104 -6.27 -3.38 7.37
N ASN A 105 -5.78 -3.17 8.60
CA ASN A 105 -5.54 -1.83 9.14
C ASN A 105 -4.50 -1.11 8.30
N PHE A 106 -3.37 -1.75 7.99
CA PHE A 106 -2.36 -1.16 7.13
C PHE A 106 -2.93 -0.79 5.76
N GLY A 107 -3.66 -1.68 5.09
CA GLY A 107 -4.28 -1.39 3.80
C GLY A 107 -5.30 -0.25 3.87
N ALA A 108 -6.12 -0.17 4.92
CA ALA A 108 -7.07 0.93 5.12
C ALA A 108 -6.35 2.28 5.32
N ILE A 109 -5.26 2.28 6.09
CA ILE A 109 -4.41 3.46 6.29
C ILE A 109 -3.78 3.90 4.97
N VAL A 110 -3.22 2.97 4.18
CA VAL A 110 -2.65 3.26 2.86
C VAL A 110 -3.67 3.94 1.96
N ARG A 111 -4.89 3.40 1.90
CA ARG A 111 -5.97 3.98 1.12
C ARG A 111 -6.33 5.39 1.55
N THR A 112 -6.41 5.63 2.85
CA THR A 112 -6.71 6.96 3.39
C THR A 112 -5.58 7.95 3.10
N ALA A 113 -4.33 7.53 3.30
CA ALA A 113 -3.16 8.36 3.05
C ALA A 113 -3.05 8.77 1.56
N GLU A 114 -3.30 7.85 0.65
CA GLU A 114 -3.31 8.13 -0.79
C GLU A 114 -4.42 9.12 -1.15
N CYS A 115 -5.64 8.90 -0.68
CA CYS A 115 -6.77 9.82 -0.92
C CYS A 115 -6.53 11.24 -0.37
N LEU A 116 -5.77 11.36 0.72
CA LEU A 116 -5.41 12.66 1.32
C LEU A 116 -4.17 13.31 0.68
N GLY A 117 -3.57 12.68 -0.32
CA GLY A 117 -2.39 13.21 -1.02
C GLY A 117 -1.12 13.22 -0.17
N MET A 118 -0.96 12.25 0.76
CA MET A 118 0.30 12.07 1.47
C MET A 118 1.42 11.71 0.50
N ASN A 119 2.62 12.20 0.75
CA ASN A 119 3.78 11.99 -0.13
C ASN A 119 4.40 10.59 0.00
N GLY A 120 4.03 9.83 1.02
CA GLY A 120 4.46 8.46 1.21
C GLY A 120 4.19 7.93 2.61
N ILE A 121 4.40 6.63 2.76
CA ILE A 121 4.26 5.93 4.04
C ILE A 121 5.61 5.35 4.43
N ILE A 122 6.02 5.54 5.66
CA ILE A 122 7.28 5.04 6.22
C ILE A 122 6.96 3.92 7.20
N ILE A 123 7.54 2.74 6.98
CA ILE A 123 7.40 1.56 7.84
C ILE A 123 8.78 0.97 8.16
N SER A 124 8.87 0.20 9.25
CA SER A 124 10.09 -0.55 9.56
C SER A 124 10.19 -1.85 8.74
N LYS A 125 11.41 -2.34 8.53
CA LYS A 125 11.66 -3.66 7.91
C LYS A 125 11.17 -4.82 8.78
N SER A 126 11.21 -4.65 10.09
CA SER A 126 10.72 -5.62 11.07
C SER A 126 9.58 -5.04 11.90
N GLY A 127 8.61 -5.86 12.29
CA GLY A 127 7.49 -5.41 13.12
C GLY A 127 6.44 -4.56 12.39
N SER A 128 6.43 -4.55 11.06
CA SER A 128 5.39 -3.92 10.24
C SER A 128 4.57 -4.97 9.49
N SER A 129 3.41 -4.57 9.01
CA SER A 129 2.53 -5.42 8.20
C SER A 129 3.23 -5.88 6.91
N PRO A 130 3.08 -7.15 6.50
CA PRO A 130 3.51 -7.60 5.20
C PRO A 130 2.71 -6.94 4.08
N ILE A 131 3.39 -6.64 2.97
CA ILE A 131 2.73 -6.18 1.76
C ILE A 131 2.38 -7.42 0.92
N ASN A 132 1.18 -7.93 1.13
CA ASN A 132 0.66 -9.12 0.46
C ASN A 132 -0.70 -8.85 -0.20
N GLY A 133 -1.31 -9.88 -0.78
CA GLY A 133 -2.59 -9.75 -1.48
C GLY A 133 -3.73 -9.21 -0.61
N GLU A 134 -3.76 -9.50 0.69
CA GLU A 134 -4.75 -8.96 1.63
C GLU A 134 -4.54 -7.47 1.87
N THR A 135 -3.30 -7.03 2.05
CA THR A 135 -2.94 -5.61 2.16
C THR A 135 -3.34 -4.84 0.90
N ILE A 136 -3.00 -5.40 -0.27
CA ILE A 136 -3.33 -4.79 -1.56
C ILE A 136 -4.85 -4.73 -1.74
N LYS A 137 -5.56 -5.77 -1.34
CA LYS A 137 -7.03 -5.82 -1.39
C LYS A 137 -7.67 -4.80 -0.45
N SER A 138 -7.22 -4.69 0.79
CA SER A 138 -7.78 -3.77 1.78
C SER A 138 -7.48 -2.30 1.44
N SER A 139 -6.35 -2.02 0.79
CA SER A 139 -6.07 -0.70 0.22
C SER A 139 -6.88 -0.39 -1.04
N SER A 140 -7.66 -1.34 -1.57
CA SER A 140 -8.37 -1.22 -2.86
C SER A 140 -7.45 -0.86 -4.04
N GLY A 141 -6.15 -1.21 -3.95
CA GLY A 141 -5.13 -0.91 -4.96
C GLY A 141 -4.41 0.43 -4.75
N ALA A 142 -4.80 1.26 -3.78
CA ALA A 142 -4.14 2.55 -3.49
C ALA A 142 -2.63 2.40 -3.22
N ILE A 143 -2.20 1.23 -2.75
CA ILE A 143 -0.78 0.92 -2.51
C ILE A 143 0.09 1.00 -3.78
N PHE A 144 -0.51 0.97 -4.96
CA PHE A 144 0.21 1.14 -6.22
C PHE A 144 0.53 2.61 -6.53
N ASN A 145 -0.17 3.56 -5.88
CA ASN A 145 -0.11 4.98 -6.18
C ASN A 145 0.71 5.79 -5.16
N ILE A 146 0.99 5.22 -3.98
CA ILE A 146 1.70 5.90 -2.91
C ILE A 146 3.04 5.22 -2.60
N PRO A 147 4.16 5.96 -2.53
CA PRO A 147 5.46 5.39 -2.16
C PRO A 147 5.46 4.78 -0.75
N ILE A 148 5.99 3.57 -0.63
CA ILE A 148 6.21 2.92 0.67
C ILE A 148 7.71 2.87 0.94
N PHE A 149 8.17 3.60 1.95
CA PHE A 149 9.56 3.62 2.41
C PHE A 149 9.74 2.60 3.53
N LYS A 150 10.63 1.64 3.32
CA LYS A 150 10.90 0.57 4.27
C LYS A 150 12.30 0.74 4.86
N VAL A 151 12.37 1.20 6.10
CA VAL A 151 13.61 1.55 6.80
C VAL A 151 13.99 0.51 7.85
N ASP A 152 15.26 0.45 8.23
CA ASP A 152 15.72 -0.46 9.29
C ASP A 152 15.13 -0.06 10.65
N HIS A 153 15.21 1.25 10.98
CA HIS A 153 14.66 1.81 12.19
C HIS A 153 13.84 3.07 11.90
N ILE A 154 12.63 3.16 12.45
CA ILE A 154 11.78 4.35 12.33
C ILE A 154 12.49 5.61 12.83
N LYS A 155 13.35 5.49 13.85
CA LYS A 155 14.12 6.60 14.40
C LYS A 155 15.02 7.26 13.37
N ASP A 156 15.63 6.49 12.45
CA ASP A 156 16.50 7.03 11.41
C ASP A 156 15.72 7.93 10.45
N ALA A 157 14.51 7.49 10.07
CA ALA A 157 13.62 8.30 9.24
C ALA A 157 13.17 9.58 9.96
N ILE A 158 12.83 9.50 11.26
CA ILE A 158 12.47 10.66 12.09
C ILE A 158 13.65 11.64 12.19
N PHE A 159 14.87 11.15 12.38
CA PHE A 159 16.08 11.97 12.38
C PHE A 159 16.27 12.71 11.06
N LEU A 160 16.14 11.99 9.94
CA LEU A 160 16.27 12.56 8.61
C LEU A 160 15.21 13.65 8.35
N LEU A 161 13.95 13.40 8.71
CA LEU A 161 12.87 14.36 8.56
C LEU A 161 13.12 15.62 9.40
N LYS A 162 13.51 15.47 10.68
CA LYS A 162 13.83 16.59 11.56
C LYS A 162 15.03 17.40 11.08
N ALA A 163 16.08 16.75 10.55
CA ALA A 163 17.25 17.43 9.98
C ALA A 163 16.88 18.30 8.77
N ASN A 164 15.75 18.01 8.09
CA ASN A 164 15.20 18.79 6.98
C ASN A 164 14.06 19.73 7.42
N GLU A 165 13.98 20.06 8.71
CA GLU A 165 13.00 20.98 9.30
C GLU A 165 11.54 20.53 9.13
N ILE A 166 11.30 19.22 8.98
CA ILE A 166 9.96 18.65 8.90
C ILE A 166 9.47 18.40 10.33
N LYS A 167 8.36 19.01 10.68
CA LYS A 167 7.70 18.84 11.98
C LYS A 167 7.12 17.43 12.09
N ILE A 168 7.36 16.78 13.21
CA ILE A 168 6.79 15.46 13.50
C ILE A 168 5.69 15.60 14.55
N VAL A 169 4.51 15.12 14.22
CA VAL A 169 3.35 15.10 15.11
C VAL A 169 2.96 13.66 15.38
N SER A 170 2.87 13.29 16.64
CA SER A 170 2.46 11.95 17.07
C SER A 170 0.96 11.93 17.37
N ALA A 171 0.25 10.95 16.79
CA ALA A 171 -1.14 10.67 17.13
C ALA A 171 -1.16 9.69 18.33
N ASP A 172 -1.26 10.23 19.53
CA ASP A 172 -1.23 9.48 20.79
C ASP A 172 -2.52 9.74 21.57
N GLU A 173 -3.18 8.68 22.08
CA GLU A 173 -4.38 8.79 22.91
C GLU A 173 -4.12 9.53 24.24
N LYS A 174 -2.87 9.57 24.69
CA LYS A 174 -2.42 10.28 25.90
C LYS A 174 -1.96 11.70 25.63
N GLY A 175 -2.09 12.15 24.39
CA GLY A 175 -1.69 13.51 24.00
C GLY A 175 -2.53 14.57 24.71
N GLU A 176 -1.86 15.60 25.23
CA GLU A 176 -2.56 16.71 25.95
C GLU A 176 -3.36 17.62 25.01
N ASN A 177 -2.98 17.67 23.72
CA ASN A 177 -3.59 18.56 22.74
C ASN A 177 -4.51 17.79 21.79
N SER A 178 -5.70 18.32 21.56
CA SER A 178 -6.59 17.79 20.54
C SER A 178 -6.05 18.04 19.14
N ILE A 179 -6.23 17.07 18.23
CA ILE A 179 -5.90 17.24 16.81
C ILE A 179 -6.65 18.42 16.18
N TYR A 180 -7.84 18.76 16.68
CA TYR A 180 -8.65 19.87 16.17
C TYR A 180 -8.08 21.24 16.54
N ASP A 181 -7.27 21.31 17.60
CA ASP A 181 -6.62 22.55 18.06
C ASP A 181 -5.21 22.68 17.47
N HIS A 182 -4.69 21.63 16.82
CA HIS A 182 -3.35 21.62 16.25
C HIS A 182 -3.31 22.31 14.88
N LYS A 183 -2.43 23.29 14.73
CA LYS A 183 -2.14 23.91 13.43
C LYS A 183 -1.06 23.11 12.71
N PHE A 184 -1.45 22.48 11.62
CA PHE A 184 -0.52 21.77 10.76
C PHE A 184 0.18 22.73 9.81
N ASP A 185 1.50 22.68 9.80
CA ASP A 185 2.32 23.38 8.82
C ASP A 185 2.44 22.54 7.55
N ARG A 186 2.80 23.18 6.45
CA ARG A 186 3.04 22.48 5.17
C ARG A 186 4.10 21.38 5.28
N LYS A 187 5.12 21.58 6.13
CA LYS A 187 6.18 20.60 6.41
C LYS A 187 5.84 19.81 7.68
N THR A 188 4.83 18.96 7.62
CA THR A 188 4.45 18.13 8.76
C THR A 188 4.29 16.67 8.35
N SER A 189 4.96 15.77 9.07
CA SER A 189 4.77 14.32 8.99
C SER A 189 4.11 13.81 10.27
N ILE A 190 3.28 12.77 10.14
CA ILE A 190 2.48 12.22 11.25
C ILE A 190 3.01 10.84 11.62
N VAL A 191 3.13 10.56 12.91
CA VAL A 191 3.43 9.23 13.46
C VAL A 191 2.16 8.64 14.03
N MET A 192 1.87 7.40 13.65
CA MET A 192 0.81 6.58 14.22
C MET A 192 1.41 5.27 14.76
N GLY A 193 1.03 4.90 15.96
CA GLY A 193 1.44 3.66 16.60
C GLY A 193 0.53 2.48 16.33
N SER A 194 0.84 1.35 16.96
CA SER A 194 0.01 0.15 16.93
C SER A 194 -1.28 0.33 17.72
N GLU A 195 -2.34 -0.39 17.35
CA GLU A 195 -3.65 -0.36 18.02
C GLU A 195 -3.58 -0.73 19.51
N GLY A 196 -2.67 -1.62 19.91
CA GLY A 196 -2.59 -2.11 21.28
C GLY A 196 -1.59 -1.41 22.19
N LYS A 197 -0.52 -0.81 21.63
CA LYS A 197 0.58 -0.22 22.41
C LYS A 197 0.74 1.29 22.22
N GLY A 198 0.08 1.82 21.21
CA GLY A 198 0.30 3.21 20.79
C GLY A 198 1.68 3.41 20.15
N ILE A 199 2.28 4.56 20.41
CA ILE A 199 3.60 5.00 19.92
C ILE A 199 4.65 4.76 21.02
#